data_b20a3a66981dd1c426707225c8cb8c04
#
_entry.id   b20a3a66981dd1c426707225c8cb8c04
#
_cell.length_a   1.000
_cell.length_b   1.000
_cell.length_c   1.000
_cell.angle_alpha   90.00
_cell.angle_beta   90.00
_cell.angle_gamma   90.00
#
_symmetry.space_group_name_H-M   'P 1'
#
loop_
_entity.id
_entity.type
_entity.pdbx_description
1 polymer ?
#
loop_
_entity_poly.entity_id
_entity_poly.type
_entity_poly.pdbx_seq_one_letter_code
_entity_poly.pdbx_strand_id
1 'polypeptide(L)'
;ALIDENVPVVVVAPDDELFEKTVSNMQEVAARGGQIVLVSDANSDKVGCRVATHLSVPSVHPFAAPLVYALPMQLIAYHTATFMGTDVDQPRNLAKSVTVE
;
A
#
# COMPACT_ATOMS: atom_id res chain seq x y z
N ALA A 1 12.27 -10.46 -6.58
CA ALA A 1 13.68 -10.81 -6.38
C ALA A 1 14.34 -9.96 -5.28
N LEU A 2 13.82 -8.74 -5.03
CA LEU A 2 14.36 -7.85 -3.99
C LEU A 2 13.53 -7.86 -2.70
N ILE A 3 12.49 -8.69 -2.64
CA ILE A 3 11.62 -8.79 -1.47
C ILE A 3 12.22 -9.80 -0.48
N ASP A 4 12.44 -9.34 0.74
CA ASP A 4 12.87 -10.13 1.88
C ASP A 4 12.19 -9.60 3.16
N GLU A 5 12.60 -10.10 4.31
CA GLU A 5 12.05 -9.72 5.61
C GLU A 5 12.26 -8.25 6.00
N ASN A 6 13.15 -7.53 5.31
CA ASN A 6 13.44 -6.12 5.58
C ASN A 6 12.65 -5.17 4.68
N VAL A 7 11.90 -5.69 3.74
CA VAL A 7 11.16 -4.86 2.77
C VAL A 7 9.67 -4.87 3.11
N PRO A 8 9.11 -3.75 3.57
CA PRO A 8 7.67 -3.61 3.70
C PRO A 8 7.01 -3.47 2.32
N VAL A 9 5.93 -4.19 2.13
CA VAL A 9 5.14 -4.16 0.89
C VAL A 9 3.73 -3.71 1.23
N VAL A 10 3.33 -2.55 0.74
CA VAL A 10 1.97 -2.05 0.91
C VAL A 10 1.12 -2.58 -0.23
N VAL A 11 0.06 -3.30 0.12
CA VAL A 11 -0.89 -3.87 -0.84
C VAL A 11 -2.25 -3.21 -0.66
N VAL A 12 -2.76 -2.63 -1.71
CA VAL A 12 -4.13 -2.10 -1.78
C VAL A 12 -4.99 -3.12 -2.48
N ALA A 13 -5.95 -3.68 -1.77
CA ALA A 13 -6.76 -4.79 -2.26
C ALA A 13 -8.24 -4.59 -1.88
N PRO A 14 -9.00 -3.83 -2.66
CA PRO A 14 -10.45 -3.78 -2.50
C PRO A 14 -11.07 -5.18 -2.59
N ASP A 15 -12.13 -5.42 -1.81
CA ASP A 15 -12.91 -6.68 -1.87
C ASP A 15 -13.82 -6.66 -3.09
N ASP A 16 -13.21 -6.84 -4.24
CA ASP A 16 -13.85 -6.88 -5.55
C ASP A 16 -13.51 -8.20 -6.29
N GLU A 17 -13.87 -8.27 -7.54
CA GLU A 17 -13.64 -9.45 -8.38
C GLU A 17 -12.15 -9.81 -8.56
N LEU A 18 -11.24 -8.88 -8.31
CA LEU A 18 -9.79 -9.10 -8.42
C LEU A 18 -9.14 -9.47 -7.09
N PHE A 19 -9.90 -9.46 -6.00
CA PHE A 19 -9.36 -9.67 -4.65
C PHE A 19 -8.62 -11.00 -4.52
N GLU A 20 -9.20 -12.10 -4.99
CA GLU A 20 -8.57 -13.43 -4.90
C GLU A 20 -7.23 -13.49 -5.63
N LYS A 21 -7.15 -12.83 -6.79
CA LYS A 21 -5.91 -12.74 -7.55
C LYS A 21 -4.84 -11.93 -6.81
N THR A 22 -5.26 -10.84 -6.19
CA THR A 22 -4.37 -10.02 -5.36
C THR A 22 -3.87 -10.81 -4.15
N VAL A 23 -4.75 -11.58 -3.49
CA VAL A 23 -4.35 -12.46 -2.37
C VAL A 23 -3.31 -13.49 -2.83
N SER A 24 -3.48 -14.08 -4.00
CA SER A 24 -2.49 -15.01 -4.57
C SER A 24 -1.11 -14.36 -4.70
N ASN A 25 -1.06 -13.14 -5.21
CA ASN A 25 0.20 -12.39 -5.31
C ASN A 25 0.78 -12.05 -3.92
N MET A 26 -0.09 -11.74 -2.96
CA MET A 26 0.34 -11.49 -1.58
C MET A 26 0.98 -12.74 -0.95
N GLN A 27 0.44 -13.92 -1.24
CA GLN A 27 1.00 -15.18 -0.77
C GLN A 27 2.42 -15.40 -1.29
N GLU A 28 2.70 -15.02 -2.53
CA GLU A 28 4.05 -15.07 -3.09
C GLU A 28 5.01 -14.12 -2.36
N VAL A 29 4.55 -12.91 -2.05
CA VAL A 29 5.33 -11.94 -1.28
C VAL A 29 5.60 -12.46 0.13
N ALA A 30 4.57 -13.01 0.79
CA ALA A 30 4.69 -13.58 2.13
C ALA A 30 5.66 -14.77 2.16
N ALA A 31 5.63 -15.62 1.13
CA ALA A 31 6.52 -16.77 1.02
C ALA A 31 7.99 -16.36 0.90
N ARG A 32 8.26 -15.15 0.45
CA ARG A 32 9.63 -14.58 0.38
C ARG A 32 10.02 -13.82 1.65
N GLY A 33 9.17 -13.84 2.67
CA GLY A 33 9.40 -13.15 3.94
C GLY A 33 9.04 -11.66 3.94
N GLY A 34 8.42 -11.15 2.89
CA GLY A 34 8.02 -9.75 2.81
C GLY A 34 7.01 -9.37 3.90
N GLN A 35 7.18 -8.20 4.48
CA GLN A 35 6.29 -7.66 5.49
C GLN A 35 5.12 -6.95 4.82
N ILE A 36 3.93 -7.55 4.84
CA ILE A 36 2.76 -7.02 4.14
C ILE A 36 1.98 -6.07 5.03
N VAL A 37 1.75 -4.86 4.51
CA VAL A 37 0.77 -3.92 5.04
C VAL A 37 -0.41 -3.91 4.07
N LEU A 38 -1.52 -4.51 4.49
CA LEU A 38 -2.71 -4.64 3.67
C LEU A 38 -3.67 -3.48 3.94
N VAL A 39 -4.13 -2.83 2.87
CA VAL A 39 -5.20 -1.82 2.92
C VAL A 39 -6.40 -2.39 2.16
N SER A 40 -7.47 -2.71 2.87
CA SER A 40 -8.60 -3.43 2.30
C SER A 40 -9.90 -3.20 3.09
N ASP A 41 -11.02 -3.30 2.42
CA ASP A 41 -12.34 -3.39 3.04
C ASP A 41 -12.80 -4.84 3.25
N ALA A 42 -11.99 -5.82 2.87
CA ALA A 42 -12.27 -7.24 3.10
C ALA A 42 -12.11 -7.61 4.57
N ASN A 43 -12.88 -8.60 5.01
CA ASN A 43 -12.69 -9.19 6.33
C ASN A 43 -11.37 -9.98 6.41
N SER A 44 -10.79 -10.01 7.59
CA SER A 44 -9.54 -10.75 7.84
C SER A 44 -9.60 -12.23 7.42
N ASP A 45 -10.79 -12.82 7.51
CA ASP A 45 -11.01 -14.23 7.16
C ASP A 45 -10.80 -14.53 5.68
N LYS A 46 -10.94 -13.52 4.82
CA LYS A 46 -10.71 -13.64 3.37
C LYS A 46 -9.24 -13.55 2.98
N VAL A 47 -8.40 -13.07 3.89
CA VAL A 47 -6.99 -12.84 3.62
C VAL A 47 -6.20 -14.12 3.85
N GLY A 48 -6.13 -15.03 3.01
CA GLY A 48 -5.54 -16.37 3.18
C GLY A 48 -4.02 -16.42 3.45
N CYS A 49 -3.40 -15.32 3.88
CA CYS A 49 -1.98 -15.29 4.22
C CYS A 49 -1.71 -14.39 5.41
N ARG A 50 -0.50 -14.54 5.98
CA ARG A 50 -0.06 -13.71 7.10
C ARG A 50 0.29 -12.30 6.62
N VAL A 51 -0.31 -11.29 7.26
CA VAL A 51 0.01 -9.88 7.04
C VAL A 51 0.55 -9.27 8.33
N ALA A 52 1.50 -8.35 8.20
CA ALA A 52 2.06 -7.64 9.36
C ALA A 52 1.05 -6.64 9.93
N THR A 53 0.30 -5.98 9.07
CA THR A 53 -0.72 -5.00 9.45
C THR A 53 -1.85 -5.02 8.45
N HIS A 54 -3.08 -4.96 8.95
CA HIS A 54 -4.28 -4.82 8.14
C HIS A 54 -4.95 -3.48 8.47
N LEU A 55 -4.93 -2.55 7.54
CA LEU A 55 -5.65 -1.29 7.64
C LEU A 55 -7.01 -1.45 6.98
N SER A 56 -8.04 -1.58 7.81
CA SER A 56 -9.41 -1.69 7.33
C SER A 56 -9.93 -0.34 6.88
N VAL A 57 -10.50 -0.31 5.69
CA VAL A 57 -11.21 0.84 5.14
C VAL A 57 -12.69 0.52 4.98
N PRO A 58 -13.59 1.52 5.03
CA PRO A 58 -15.01 1.25 4.83
C PRO A 58 -15.30 0.77 3.41
N SER A 59 -16.26 -0.14 3.29
CA SER A 59 -16.78 -0.56 1.99
C SER A 59 -17.62 0.56 1.40
N VAL A 60 -17.29 0.96 0.18
CA VAL A 60 -17.93 2.09 -0.50
C VAL A 60 -18.27 1.71 -1.93
N HIS A 61 -19.09 2.54 -2.57
CA HIS A 61 -19.41 2.36 -3.97
C HIS A 61 -18.13 2.38 -4.84
N PRO A 62 -18.03 1.56 -5.90
CA PRO A 62 -16.83 1.49 -6.73
C PRO A 62 -16.32 2.81 -7.28
N PHE A 63 -17.19 3.78 -7.55
CA PHE A 63 -16.78 5.12 -7.96
C PHE A 63 -16.04 5.90 -6.87
N ALA A 64 -16.37 5.67 -5.61
CA ALA A 64 -15.74 6.33 -4.47
C ALA A 64 -14.48 5.60 -3.98
N ALA A 65 -14.31 4.33 -4.31
CA ALA A 65 -13.21 3.50 -3.83
C ALA A 65 -11.82 4.11 -4.09
N PRO A 66 -11.49 4.66 -5.27
CA PRO A 66 -10.19 5.27 -5.48
C PRO A 66 -9.87 6.40 -4.51
N LEU A 67 -10.86 7.23 -4.15
CA LEU A 67 -10.68 8.31 -3.17
C LEU A 67 -10.43 7.76 -1.76
N VAL A 68 -11.22 6.77 -1.35
CA VAL A 68 -11.11 6.14 -0.03
C VAL A 68 -9.75 5.44 0.14
N TYR A 69 -9.25 4.78 -0.89
CA TYR A 69 -7.96 4.10 -0.85
C TYR A 69 -6.77 5.06 -1.01
N ALA A 70 -6.97 6.19 -1.67
CA ALA A 70 -5.91 7.20 -1.81
C ALA A 70 -5.53 7.84 -0.47
N LEU A 71 -6.51 8.08 0.42
CA LEU A 71 -6.28 8.75 1.71
C LEU A 71 -5.27 8.02 2.60
N PRO A 72 -5.45 6.71 2.92
CA PRO A 72 -4.46 6.00 3.74
C PRO A 72 -3.10 5.92 3.06
N MET A 73 -3.04 5.81 1.74
CA MET A 73 -1.78 5.79 1.00
C MET A 73 -1.02 7.11 1.13
N GLN A 74 -1.72 8.24 1.02
CA GLN A 74 -1.14 9.56 1.22
C GLN A 74 -0.64 9.75 2.65
N LEU A 75 -1.39 9.29 3.64
CA LEU A 75 -0.98 9.35 5.05
C LEU A 75 0.25 8.48 5.32
N ILE A 76 0.33 7.28 4.78
CA ILE A 76 1.51 6.42 4.89
C ILE A 76 2.73 7.11 4.29
N ALA A 77 2.59 7.67 3.09
CA ALA A 77 3.68 8.39 2.43
C ALA A 77 4.14 9.60 3.23
N TYR A 78 3.20 10.40 3.74
CA TYR A 78 3.48 11.56 4.56
C TYR A 78 4.25 11.18 5.84
N HIS A 79 3.72 10.23 6.61
CA HIS A 79 4.34 9.82 7.86
C HIS A 79 5.70 9.15 7.65
N THR A 80 5.85 8.38 6.58
CA THR A 80 7.14 7.77 6.21
C THR A 80 8.18 8.85 5.89
N ALA A 81 7.82 9.82 5.08
CA ALA A 81 8.72 10.93 4.73
C ALA A 81 9.11 11.74 5.96
N THR A 82 8.15 12.04 6.85
CA THR A 82 8.40 12.75 8.09
C THR A 82 9.32 11.96 9.01
N PHE A 83 9.09 10.66 9.17
CA PHE A 83 9.92 9.78 9.97
C PHE A 83 11.37 9.70 9.45
N MET A 84 11.53 9.67 8.13
CA MET A 84 12.84 9.68 7.48
C MET A 84 13.52 11.04 7.49
N GLY A 85 12.84 12.09 7.93
CA GLY A 85 13.37 13.45 7.96
C GLY A 85 13.45 14.12 6.59
N THR A 86 12.70 13.61 5.60
CA THR A 86 12.65 14.19 4.26
C THR A 86 11.56 15.25 4.15
N ASP A 87 11.72 16.20 3.23
CA ASP A 87 10.70 17.20 2.94
C ASP A 87 9.59 16.60 2.07
N VAL A 88 8.36 16.59 2.60
CA VAL A 88 7.20 16.03 1.90
C VAL A 88 6.79 16.83 0.66
N ASP A 89 7.15 18.11 0.60
CA ASP A 89 6.79 19.00 -0.48
C ASP A 89 7.86 19.08 -1.58
N GLN A 90 9.07 18.59 -1.32
CA GLN A 90 10.20 18.66 -2.24
C GLN A 90 10.84 17.27 -2.41
N PRO A 91 10.50 16.58 -3.50
CA PRO A 91 11.13 15.28 -3.79
C PRO A 91 12.65 15.43 -3.95
N ARG A 92 13.38 14.51 -3.35
CA ARG A 92 14.84 14.56 -3.25
C ARG A 92 15.54 14.69 -4.61
N ASN A 93 15.07 13.98 -5.63
CA ASN A 93 15.70 13.90 -6.94
C ASN A 93 14.79 14.40 -8.06
N LEU A 94 13.70 15.06 -7.73
CA LEU A 94 12.70 15.51 -8.70
C LEU A 94 12.34 16.96 -8.40
N ALA A 95 11.97 17.68 -9.44
CA ALA A 95 11.42 19.02 -9.33
C ALA A 95 10.03 19.06 -9.98
N LYS A 96 9.15 19.94 -9.48
CA LYS A 96 7.81 20.15 -10.08
C LYS A 96 7.92 20.69 -11.50
N SER A 97 8.96 21.46 -11.76
CA SER A 97 9.29 21.94 -13.10
C SER A 97 10.79 21.97 -13.26
N VAL A 98 11.26 21.58 -14.40
CA VAL A 98 12.67 21.71 -14.78
C VAL A 98 12.76 22.81 -15.80
N THR A 99 13.46 23.89 -15.43
CA THR A 99 13.78 24.97 -16.35
C THR A 99 15.22 24.76 -16.82
N VAL A 100 15.37 24.54 -18.10
CA VAL A 100 16.69 24.39 -18.74
C VAL A 100 17.01 25.71 -19.44
N GLU A 101 18.04 26.34 -19.00
CA GLU A 101 18.55 27.52 -19.65
C GLU A 101 19.69 27.18 -20.64
#